data_d4c829a2cd5ea881a1b6982dde627781
#
_entry.id   d4c829a2cd5ea881a1b6982dde627781
#
_cell.length_a   1.000
_cell.length_b   1.000
_cell.length_c   1.000
_cell.angle_alpha   90.00
_cell.angle_beta   90.00
_cell.angle_gamma   90.00
#
_symmetry.space_group_name_H-M   'P 1'
#
loop_
_entity.id
_entity.type
_entity.pdbx_description
1 polymer ?
#
loop_
_entity_poly.entity_id
_entity_poly.type
_entity_poly.pdbx_seq_one_letter_code
_entity_poly.pdbx_strand_id
1 'polypeptide(L)'
;MKQYINRCVWLLVAAALACAAQAQNFEKYFSDSTLRIDYTLTGNADGQAVALDAMSRMPGWHGKRVHMAEVPVRGAAEVTMQLASTGEVIYRQAFSTLFQEWLDLPDARRAPKSFECVQLLPMPRDSVVVCLTLFNPRHEATAIIRHGVNPKDYTLRRIGEKAPSYVVLNEPTDPNHAINIAYVAEGYTPKEMDDYLEDCRKGTEGLFSYEPFKSLRNRFRIIAVYTPSQDSGPSIPSEGIWHETTLGSSFDTFGMDRYLTTLRMKRMHDLLAGAPYEHIIVMVNTDKYGGGGIYNSMNLLMTKHKKFIEVLVHEFGHSFAGLADEYAYEGEEMNDFPRDIEPWAPNITTLTDFDAKWKDMLPDAVALKVEHTTDDNLDTATLGLYEGAGCCLKGVYRPCPNCMMRTLKVPIFCPVCRKAIARVINHYRP
;
A
#
# COMPACT_ATOMS: atom_id res chain seq x y z
N MET A 1 21.47 46.86 -19.12
CA MET A 1 20.53 45.75 -19.46
C MET A 1 21.18 44.37 -19.53
N LYS A 2 22.29 44.15 -20.26
CA LYS A 2 22.99 42.84 -20.32
C LYS A 2 23.54 42.32 -18.96
N GLN A 3 23.95 43.20 -18.04
CA GLN A 3 24.46 42.77 -16.72
C GLN A 3 23.35 42.28 -15.76
N TYR A 4 22.13 42.78 -15.89
CA TYR A 4 20.98 42.31 -15.08
C TYR A 4 20.43 40.97 -15.56
N ILE A 5 20.44 40.75 -16.87
CA ILE A 5 20.00 39.46 -17.47
C ILE A 5 20.95 38.33 -17.03
N ASN A 6 22.28 38.57 -17.07
CA ASN A 6 23.24 37.57 -16.58
C ASN A 6 23.11 37.25 -15.08
N ARG A 7 22.82 38.24 -14.23
CA ARG A 7 22.58 37.95 -12.78
C ARG A 7 21.32 37.16 -12.52
N CYS A 8 20.22 37.42 -13.24
CA CYS A 8 18.97 36.64 -13.13
C CYS A 8 19.15 35.20 -13.62
N VAL A 9 19.90 35.00 -14.72
CA VAL A 9 20.22 33.66 -15.24
C VAL A 9 21.10 32.88 -14.26
N TRP A 10 22.09 33.48 -13.64
CA TRP A 10 22.93 32.82 -12.63
C TRP A 10 22.18 32.52 -11.35
N LEU A 11 21.20 33.33 -10.93
CA LEU A 11 20.36 33.09 -9.77
C LEU A 11 19.34 31.96 -10.07
N LEU A 12 18.79 31.86 -11.28
CA LEU A 12 17.93 30.78 -11.70
C LEU A 12 18.67 29.44 -11.87
N VAL A 13 19.92 29.50 -12.39
CA VAL A 13 20.78 28.31 -12.49
C VAL A 13 21.25 27.87 -11.10
N ALA A 14 21.58 28.78 -10.19
CA ALA A 14 21.91 28.44 -8.81
C ALA A 14 20.73 27.92 -8.02
N ALA A 15 19.51 28.43 -8.25
CA ALA A 15 18.30 27.91 -7.66
C ALA A 15 17.92 26.53 -8.25
N ALA A 16 18.12 26.31 -9.56
CA ALA A 16 17.93 25.00 -10.19
C ALA A 16 18.96 23.96 -9.74
N LEU A 17 20.22 24.38 -9.53
CA LEU A 17 21.27 23.53 -8.96
C LEU A 17 21.07 23.26 -7.47
N ALA A 18 20.47 24.18 -6.71
CA ALA A 18 20.11 23.95 -5.32
C ALA A 18 18.91 22.98 -5.17
N CYS A 19 17.97 22.96 -6.12
CA CYS A 19 16.92 21.94 -6.19
C CYS A 19 17.42 20.56 -6.66
N ALA A 20 18.50 20.50 -7.46
CA ALA A 20 19.08 19.24 -7.93
C ALA A 20 20.06 18.59 -6.94
N ALA A 21 20.40 19.25 -5.83
CA ALA A 21 21.48 18.84 -4.91
C ALA A 21 21.00 18.29 -3.57
N GLN A 22 19.73 17.95 -3.41
CA GLN A 22 19.26 17.22 -2.22
C GLN A 22 18.76 15.82 -2.56
N ALA A 23 19.61 15.01 -3.20
CA ALA A 23 19.55 13.57 -2.95
C ALA A 23 19.86 13.41 -1.46
N GLN A 24 18.81 13.25 -0.62
CA GLN A 24 18.97 13.04 0.81
C GLN A 24 19.85 11.81 1.00
N ASN A 25 21.08 12.02 1.50
CA ASN A 25 21.98 10.91 1.75
C ASN A 25 21.41 10.08 2.93
N PHE A 26 20.96 8.88 2.66
CA PHE A 26 20.42 7.95 3.66
C PHE A 26 21.37 7.83 4.86
N GLU A 27 22.65 7.65 4.61
CA GLU A 27 23.67 7.44 5.63
C GLU A 27 23.87 8.67 6.55
N LYS A 28 23.46 9.87 6.11
CA LYS A 28 23.51 11.07 6.94
C LYS A 28 22.49 11.00 8.09
N TYR A 29 21.30 10.50 7.82
CA TYR A 29 20.17 10.55 8.76
C TYR A 29 19.90 9.23 9.44
N PHE A 30 20.22 8.11 8.79
CA PHE A 30 19.77 6.79 9.21
C PHE A 30 20.92 5.78 9.34
N SER A 31 20.72 4.80 10.22
CA SER A 31 21.52 3.58 10.28
C SER A 31 20.81 2.45 9.53
N ASP A 32 21.56 1.43 9.14
CA ASP A 32 20.99 0.23 8.50
C ASP A 32 20.30 -0.66 9.54
N SER A 33 19.17 -0.16 10.07
CA SER A 33 18.31 -0.83 11.04
C SER A 33 16.90 -0.28 10.88
N THR A 34 15.91 -1.05 11.28
CA THR A 34 14.50 -0.66 11.26
C THR A 34 14.03 -0.23 12.64
N LEU A 35 13.36 0.92 12.73
CA LEU A 35 12.52 1.32 13.83
C LEU A 35 11.10 0.82 13.54
N ARG A 36 10.63 -0.17 14.29
CA ARG A 36 9.23 -0.59 14.27
C ARG A 36 8.48 0.17 15.35
N ILE A 37 7.33 0.72 14.98
CA ILE A 37 6.43 1.41 15.92
C ILE A 37 5.05 0.76 15.80
N ASP A 38 4.56 0.27 16.92
CA ASP A 38 3.24 -0.31 17.05
C ASP A 38 2.28 0.73 17.64
N TYR A 39 1.16 0.94 16.97
CA TYR A 39 0.08 1.83 17.38
C TYR A 39 -1.23 1.07 17.52
N THR A 40 -2.14 1.63 18.30
CA THR A 40 -3.56 1.30 18.29
C THR A 40 -4.34 2.50 17.76
N LEU A 41 -5.10 2.28 16.67
CA LEU A 41 -6.08 3.20 16.15
C LEU A 41 -7.42 2.89 16.79
N THR A 42 -8.13 3.88 17.30
CA THR A 42 -9.39 3.66 18.01
C THR A 42 -10.37 4.79 17.77
N GLY A 43 -11.65 4.51 17.90
CA GLY A 43 -12.71 5.51 17.79
C GLY A 43 -13.91 5.01 17.00
N ASN A 44 -14.66 5.96 16.47
CA ASN A 44 -15.86 5.76 15.66
C ASN A 44 -15.97 6.88 14.61
N ALA A 45 -17.12 6.99 13.92
CA ALA A 45 -17.35 8.03 12.91
C ALA A 45 -17.26 9.45 13.47
N ASP A 46 -17.56 9.66 14.77
CA ASP A 46 -17.61 10.98 15.40
C ASP A 46 -16.25 11.44 15.94
N GLY A 47 -15.38 10.50 16.30
CA GLY A 47 -14.06 10.83 16.87
C GLY A 47 -13.09 9.69 16.84
N GLN A 48 -11.84 9.99 16.48
CA GLN A 48 -10.75 9.04 16.34
C GLN A 48 -9.56 9.43 17.17
N ALA A 49 -8.80 8.44 17.60
CA ALA A 49 -7.55 8.62 18.34
C ALA A 49 -6.50 7.59 17.89
N VAL A 50 -5.24 7.95 18.07
CA VAL A 50 -4.09 7.07 17.87
C VAL A 50 -3.31 7.00 19.19
N ALA A 51 -3.03 5.79 19.66
CA ALA A 51 -2.19 5.55 20.83
C ALA A 51 -0.90 4.84 20.41
N LEU A 52 0.21 5.24 21.03
CA LEU A 52 1.50 4.55 20.92
C LEU A 52 1.49 3.34 21.87
N ASP A 53 1.74 2.13 21.33
CA ASP A 53 1.81 0.92 22.14
C ASP A 53 3.25 0.54 22.47
N ALA A 54 4.10 0.43 21.44
CA ALA A 54 5.48 -0.01 21.61
C ALA A 54 6.40 0.51 20.50
N MET A 55 7.69 0.58 20.82
CA MET A 55 8.75 0.82 19.84
C MET A 55 9.81 -0.26 19.97
N SER A 56 10.35 -0.72 18.85
CA SER A 56 11.42 -1.72 18.82
C SER A 56 12.39 -1.47 17.67
N ARG A 57 13.58 -2.07 17.78
CA ARG A 57 14.61 -2.05 16.75
C ARG A 57 14.76 -3.44 16.15
N MET A 58 14.85 -3.50 14.80
CA MET A 58 15.17 -4.71 14.05
C MET A 58 16.46 -4.51 13.23
N PRO A 59 17.23 -5.58 12.94
CA PRO A 59 18.37 -5.50 12.06
C PRO A 59 17.94 -5.23 10.62
N GLY A 60 18.75 -4.49 9.87
CA GLY A 60 18.54 -4.14 8.47
C GLY A 60 17.41 -3.14 8.24
N TRP A 61 17.54 -2.32 7.20
CA TRP A 61 16.48 -1.49 6.65
C TRP A 61 16.18 -1.97 5.22
N HIS A 62 14.92 -2.28 4.96
CA HIS A 62 14.48 -2.93 3.72
C HIS A 62 13.47 -2.09 2.92
N GLY A 63 13.25 -0.83 3.29
CA GLY A 63 12.44 0.13 2.56
C GLY A 63 13.28 1.09 1.70
N LYS A 64 12.64 2.13 1.20
CA LYS A 64 13.28 3.13 0.33
C LYS A 64 14.48 3.82 1.00
N ARG A 65 15.56 4.06 0.21
CA ARG A 65 16.79 4.76 0.64
C ARG A 65 17.01 6.08 -0.09
N VAL A 66 16.13 6.40 -1.03
CA VAL A 66 16.11 7.65 -1.80
C VAL A 66 14.71 8.26 -1.71
N HIS A 67 14.55 9.54 -2.07
CA HIS A 67 13.27 10.24 -1.98
C HIS A 67 12.58 10.09 -0.61
N MET A 68 13.38 10.04 0.45
CA MET A 68 12.92 9.61 1.78
C MET A 68 11.84 10.52 2.36
N ALA A 69 11.88 11.83 2.09
CA ALA A 69 10.88 12.81 2.55
C ALA A 69 9.71 13.00 1.55
N GLU A 70 9.64 12.18 0.50
CA GLU A 70 8.62 12.25 -0.53
C GLU A 70 7.71 11.02 -0.49
N VAL A 71 6.49 11.17 -0.99
CA VAL A 71 5.53 10.07 -1.19
C VAL A 71 5.10 10.02 -2.65
N PRO A 72 5.21 8.87 -3.34
CA PRO A 72 4.80 8.75 -4.73
C PRO A 72 3.29 8.80 -4.89
N VAL A 73 2.55 8.32 -3.91
CA VAL A 73 1.08 8.30 -3.85
C VAL A 73 0.67 8.67 -2.43
N ARG A 74 -0.35 9.53 -2.29
CA ARG A 74 -0.98 9.81 -1.00
C ARG A 74 -1.75 8.58 -0.51
N GLY A 75 -2.14 8.61 0.75
CA GLY A 75 -2.97 7.57 1.37
C GLY A 75 -4.00 8.21 2.30
N ALA A 76 -4.76 7.37 2.98
CA ALA A 76 -5.67 7.81 4.03
C ALA A 76 -4.95 8.14 5.35
N ALA A 77 -3.66 7.81 5.46
CA ALA A 77 -2.80 8.14 6.59
C ALA A 77 -1.37 8.46 6.14
N GLU A 78 -0.62 9.16 6.99
CA GLU A 78 0.79 9.48 6.76
C GLU A 78 1.57 9.39 8.07
N VAL A 79 2.79 8.85 7.98
CA VAL A 79 3.78 8.95 9.03
C VAL A 79 4.96 9.79 8.55
N THR A 80 5.38 10.76 9.38
CA THR A 80 6.55 11.61 9.13
C THR A 80 7.54 11.50 10.27
N MET A 81 8.82 11.67 9.94
CA MET A 81 9.92 11.75 10.89
C MET A 81 10.65 13.09 10.71
N GLN A 82 10.79 13.84 11.77
CA GLN A 82 11.44 15.15 11.79
C GLN A 82 12.61 15.15 12.76
N LEU A 83 13.75 15.74 12.38
CA LEU A 83 14.85 15.97 13.31
C LEU A 83 14.37 16.84 14.48
N ALA A 84 14.59 16.38 15.72
CA ALA A 84 14.18 17.12 16.92
C ALA A 84 14.90 18.46 17.05
N SER A 85 16.12 18.57 16.51
CA SER A 85 16.96 19.77 16.59
C SER A 85 16.57 20.89 15.62
N THR A 86 16.06 20.54 14.42
CA THR A 86 15.80 21.50 13.33
C THR A 86 14.36 21.52 12.85
N GLY A 87 13.59 20.47 13.12
CA GLY A 87 12.25 20.28 12.54
C GLY A 87 12.27 19.84 11.07
N GLU A 88 13.45 19.58 10.48
CA GLU A 88 13.58 19.08 9.10
C GLU A 88 12.90 17.73 8.95
N VAL A 89 12.01 17.59 7.96
CA VAL A 89 11.40 16.31 7.62
C VAL A 89 12.43 15.45 6.87
N ILE A 90 12.82 14.34 7.48
CA ILE A 90 13.85 13.43 6.95
C ILE A 90 13.26 12.12 6.39
N TYR A 91 12.01 11.77 6.76
CA TYR A 91 11.31 10.60 6.23
C TYR A 91 9.80 10.86 6.18
N ARG A 92 9.15 10.29 5.17
CA ARG A 92 7.70 10.35 4.99
C ARG A 92 7.19 9.09 4.30
N GLN A 93 6.08 8.55 4.78
CA GLN A 93 5.40 7.40 4.17
C GLN A 93 3.90 7.58 4.30
N ALA A 94 3.18 7.39 3.20
CA ALA A 94 1.72 7.34 3.19
C ALA A 94 1.23 5.89 3.19
N PHE A 95 0.08 5.64 3.79
CA PHE A 95 -0.53 4.31 3.90
C PHE A 95 -2.04 4.42 4.10
N SER A 96 -2.73 3.29 4.12
CA SER A 96 -4.14 3.18 4.48
C SER A 96 -4.33 2.08 5.53
N THR A 97 -5.50 2.01 6.15
CA THR A 97 -5.78 1.06 7.23
C THR A 97 -7.20 0.50 7.15
N LEU A 98 -7.40 -0.71 7.66
CA LEU A 98 -8.73 -1.29 7.87
C LEU A 98 -9.61 -0.44 8.80
N PHE A 99 -9.00 0.32 9.73
CA PHE A 99 -9.73 1.21 10.62
C PHE A 99 -10.51 2.27 9.82
N GLN A 100 -9.86 2.86 8.81
CA GLN A 100 -10.48 3.90 7.99
C GLN A 100 -11.57 3.35 7.07
N GLU A 101 -11.40 2.15 6.51
CA GLU A 101 -12.46 1.45 5.77
C GLU A 101 -13.66 1.13 6.67
N TRP A 102 -13.41 0.69 7.92
CA TRP A 102 -14.48 0.45 8.87
C TRP A 102 -15.23 1.73 9.25
N LEU A 103 -14.56 2.90 9.31
CA LEU A 103 -15.20 4.18 9.63
C LEU A 103 -16.30 4.57 8.62
N ASP A 104 -16.21 4.08 7.40
CA ASP A 104 -17.20 4.32 6.35
C ASP A 104 -18.47 3.45 6.49
N LEU A 105 -18.46 2.48 7.41
CA LEU A 105 -19.59 1.56 7.60
C LEU A 105 -20.62 2.10 8.61
N PRO A 106 -21.90 1.70 8.51
CA PRO A 106 -22.93 2.09 9.47
C PRO A 106 -22.61 1.73 10.93
N ASP A 107 -21.85 0.65 11.15
CA ASP A 107 -21.44 0.19 12.48
C ASP A 107 -20.52 1.17 13.20
N ALA A 108 -19.73 1.94 12.47
CA ALA A 108 -18.87 2.98 13.03
C ALA A 108 -19.67 4.13 13.69
N ARG A 109 -20.95 4.28 13.36
CA ARG A 109 -21.85 5.25 14.01
C ARG A 109 -22.46 4.71 15.31
N ARG A 110 -22.31 3.40 15.60
CA ARG A 110 -22.97 2.73 16.73
C ARG A 110 -22.03 2.54 17.93
N ALA A 111 -20.76 2.17 17.65
CA ALA A 111 -19.78 1.86 18.70
C ALA A 111 -18.36 2.12 18.21
N PRO A 112 -17.43 2.51 19.12
CA PRO A 112 -16.03 2.58 18.79
C PRO A 112 -15.42 1.18 18.63
N LYS A 113 -14.40 1.07 17.77
CA LYS A 113 -13.54 -0.12 17.63
C LYS A 113 -12.07 0.28 17.71
N SER A 114 -11.22 -0.72 17.93
CA SER A 114 -9.76 -0.58 17.93
C SER A 114 -9.15 -1.50 16.90
N PHE A 115 -8.10 -1.00 16.22
CA PHE A 115 -7.35 -1.71 15.18
C PHE A 115 -5.85 -1.56 15.43
N GLU A 116 -5.11 -2.63 15.21
CA GLU A 116 -3.65 -2.60 15.23
C GLU A 116 -3.10 -1.87 14.00
N CYS A 117 -2.04 -1.08 14.19
CA CYS A 117 -1.30 -0.44 13.12
C CYS A 117 0.19 -0.55 13.41
N VAL A 118 0.97 -0.99 12.47
CA VAL A 118 2.42 -1.12 12.58
C VAL A 118 3.08 -0.29 11.48
N GLN A 119 4.07 0.51 11.88
CA GLN A 119 4.87 1.30 10.95
C GLN A 119 6.34 0.87 11.04
N LEU A 120 6.94 0.62 9.87
CA LEU A 120 8.37 0.38 9.73
C LEU A 120 9.02 1.65 9.17
N LEU A 121 9.99 2.16 9.90
CA LEU A 121 10.73 3.38 9.55
C LEU A 121 12.24 3.09 9.60
N PRO A 122 13.08 3.79 8.84
CA PRO A 122 14.52 3.65 9.00
C PRO A 122 14.93 4.18 10.38
N MET A 123 15.85 3.51 11.06
CA MET A 123 16.33 3.90 12.39
C MET A 123 17.14 5.20 12.31
N PRO A 124 16.68 6.29 12.91
CA PRO A 124 17.38 7.57 12.86
C PRO A 124 18.73 7.50 13.63
N ARG A 125 19.68 8.34 13.24
CA ARG A 125 20.96 8.51 13.98
C ARG A 125 20.85 9.46 15.16
N ASP A 126 19.99 10.47 15.02
CA ASP A 126 19.73 11.50 16.02
C ASP A 126 18.28 11.44 16.52
N SER A 127 18.00 12.13 17.61
CA SER A 127 16.64 12.22 18.16
C SER A 127 15.69 12.88 17.17
N VAL A 128 14.51 12.29 17.02
CA VAL A 128 13.47 12.72 16.09
C VAL A 128 12.12 12.84 16.77
N VAL A 129 11.21 13.56 16.13
CA VAL A 129 9.78 13.53 16.40
C VAL A 129 9.12 12.76 15.28
N VAL A 130 8.39 11.70 15.63
CA VAL A 130 7.52 10.96 14.72
C VAL A 130 6.10 11.50 14.86
N CYS A 131 5.46 11.76 13.73
CA CYS A 131 4.07 12.19 13.66
C CYS A 131 3.30 11.22 12.76
N LEU A 132 2.24 10.60 13.29
CA LEU A 132 1.27 9.83 12.52
C LEU A 132 -0.04 10.61 12.47
N THR A 133 -0.57 10.79 11.26
CA THR A 133 -1.80 11.53 10.96
C THR A 133 -2.76 10.63 10.20
N LEU A 134 -4.01 10.55 10.65
CA LEU A 134 -5.12 9.97 9.91
C LEU A 134 -5.89 11.08 9.19
N PHE A 135 -6.34 10.81 7.97
CA PHE A 135 -7.11 11.74 7.14
C PHE A 135 -8.49 11.17 6.82
N ASN A 136 -9.48 12.04 6.73
CA ASN A 136 -10.77 11.68 6.15
C ASN A 136 -10.71 11.76 4.59
N PRO A 137 -11.79 11.35 3.88
CA PRO A 137 -11.85 11.49 2.42
C PRO A 137 -11.68 12.92 1.89
N ARG A 138 -11.83 13.94 2.75
CA ARG A 138 -11.59 15.35 2.41
C ARG A 138 -10.14 15.81 2.63
N HIS A 139 -9.23 14.87 2.92
CA HIS A 139 -7.82 15.14 3.26
C HIS A 139 -7.63 16.02 4.51
N GLU A 140 -8.62 16.08 5.37
CA GLU A 140 -8.53 16.75 6.66
C GLU A 140 -8.04 15.77 7.72
N ALA A 141 -7.15 16.22 8.61
CA ALA A 141 -6.64 15.41 9.70
C ALA A 141 -7.74 15.14 10.73
N THR A 142 -8.01 13.88 11.02
CA THR A 142 -9.02 13.44 12.00
C THR A 142 -8.41 12.94 13.31
N ALA A 143 -7.18 12.44 13.27
CA ALA A 143 -6.41 12.09 14.47
C ALA A 143 -4.92 12.30 14.20
N ILE A 144 -4.20 12.79 15.21
CA ILE A 144 -2.77 13.05 15.13
C ILE A 144 -2.13 12.59 16.43
N ILE A 145 -1.04 11.81 16.32
CA ILE A 145 -0.13 11.57 17.43
C ILE A 145 1.27 12.09 17.07
N ARG A 146 1.94 12.71 18.05
CA ARG A 146 3.33 13.15 17.94
C ARG A 146 4.10 12.64 19.16
N HIS A 147 5.23 11.97 18.95
CA HIS A 147 6.07 11.48 20.03
C HIS A 147 7.55 11.53 19.65
N GLY A 148 8.39 11.65 20.66
CA GLY A 148 9.84 11.62 20.48
C GLY A 148 10.36 10.20 20.32
N VAL A 149 11.44 10.05 19.54
CA VAL A 149 12.24 8.83 19.46
C VAL A 149 13.70 9.20 19.69
N ASN A 150 14.31 8.62 20.72
CA ASN A 150 15.74 8.69 20.95
C ASN A 150 16.37 7.34 20.51
N PRO A 151 17.22 7.32 19.45
CA PRO A 151 17.83 6.07 18.99
C PRO A 151 18.80 5.43 20.01
N LYS A 152 19.20 6.17 21.05
CA LYS A 152 20.06 5.70 22.16
C LYS A 152 19.26 5.24 23.37
N ASP A 153 17.94 5.26 23.30
CA ASP A 153 17.08 4.79 24.39
C ASP A 153 17.28 3.28 24.59
N TYR A 154 17.72 2.91 25.79
CA TYR A 154 17.96 1.51 26.15
C TYR A 154 16.65 0.70 26.32
N THR A 155 15.52 1.37 26.41
CA THR A 155 14.20 0.71 26.47
C THR A 155 13.69 0.26 25.10
N LEU A 156 14.31 0.71 24.00
CA LEU A 156 14.02 0.20 22.65
C LEU A 156 14.37 -1.28 22.56
N ARG A 157 13.35 -2.13 22.66
CA ARG A 157 13.50 -3.57 22.60
C ARG A 157 14.12 -3.99 21.26
N ARG A 158 15.13 -4.86 21.30
CA ARG A 158 15.67 -5.50 20.09
C ARG A 158 14.86 -6.75 19.79
N ILE A 159 14.38 -6.86 18.55
CA ILE A 159 13.63 -8.01 18.03
C ILE A 159 14.19 -8.41 16.66
N GLY A 160 13.91 -9.64 16.23
CA GLY A 160 14.33 -10.11 14.90
C GLY A 160 15.84 -10.34 14.76
N GLU A 161 16.61 -10.48 15.86
CA GLU A 161 18.04 -10.83 15.85
C GLU A 161 18.28 -12.18 15.16
N LYS A 162 17.28 -13.06 15.22
CA LYS A 162 17.23 -14.29 14.44
C LYS A 162 16.07 -14.18 13.46
N ALA A 163 16.38 -14.07 12.17
CA ALA A 163 15.38 -14.06 11.12
C ALA A 163 14.57 -15.36 11.11
N PRO A 164 13.28 -15.32 10.74
CA PRO A 164 12.49 -16.52 10.47
C PRO A 164 13.08 -17.30 9.29
N SER A 165 12.72 -18.58 9.18
CA SER A 165 13.09 -19.39 8.01
C SER A 165 12.30 -18.91 6.80
N TYR A 166 12.98 -18.65 5.68
CA TYR A 166 12.37 -18.26 4.42
C TYR A 166 13.13 -18.80 3.20
N VAL A 167 12.46 -18.86 2.07
CA VAL A 167 13.02 -19.16 0.76
C VAL A 167 13.00 -17.92 -0.11
N VAL A 168 14.08 -17.63 -0.82
CA VAL A 168 14.15 -16.55 -1.80
C VAL A 168 13.57 -17.05 -3.13
N LEU A 169 12.58 -16.35 -3.66
CA LEU A 169 11.90 -16.67 -4.92
C LEU A 169 12.33 -15.77 -6.07
N ASN A 170 12.74 -14.54 -5.78
CA ASN A 170 13.27 -13.59 -6.74
C ASN A 170 14.29 -12.66 -6.08
N GLU A 171 15.42 -12.40 -6.76
CA GLU A 171 16.45 -11.48 -6.30
C GLU A 171 16.55 -10.25 -7.21
N PRO A 172 16.71 -9.06 -6.63
CA PRO A 172 16.93 -7.84 -7.41
C PRO A 172 18.37 -7.74 -7.91
N THR A 173 18.59 -6.98 -8.97
CA THR A 173 19.96 -6.65 -9.43
C THR A 173 20.66 -5.61 -8.53
N ASP A 174 19.89 -4.77 -7.85
CA ASP A 174 20.38 -3.79 -6.88
C ASP A 174 19.66 -3.98 -5.54
N PRO A 175 20.29 -4.68 -4.58
CA PRO A 175 19.67 -4.94 -3.27
C PRO A 175 19.42 -3.69 -2.42
N ASN A 176 20.16 -2.60 -2.63
CA ASN A 176 20.02 -1.37 -1.85
C ASN A 176 18.80 -0.53 -2.26
N HIS A 177 18.33 -0.70 -3.49
CA HIS A 177 17.17 -0.01 -4.03
C HIS A 177 16.06 -1.00 -4.44
N ALA A 178 16.01 -2.14 -3.76
CA ALA A 178 15.02 -3.18 -4.01
C ALA A 178 13.69 -2.88 -3.34
N ILE A 179 12.61 -3.31 -3.98
CA ILE A 179 11.28 -3.43 -3.38
C ILE A 179 11.19 -4.83 -2.78
N ASN A 180 11.06 -4.91 -1.45
CA ASN A 180 11.13 -6.16 -0.71
C ASN A 180 9.73 -6.66 -0.35
N ILE A 181 9.33 -7.82 -0.89
CA ILE A 181 8.01 -8.44 -0.68
C ILE A 181 8.21 -9.73 0.10
N ALA A 182 7.47 -9.90 1.19
CA ALA A 182 7.36 -11.17 1.91
C ALA A 182 6.00 -11.81 1.66
N TYR A 183 6.01 -13.06 1.19
CA TYR A 183 4.86 -13.94 1.27
C TYR A 183 4.80 -14.56 2.67
N VAL A 184 3.60 -14.64 3.25
CA VAL A 184 3.31 -15.19 4.57
C VAL A 184 2.30 -16.33 4.41
N ALA A 185 2.59 -17.50 4.96
CA ALA A 185 1.66 -18.63 4.92
C ALA A 185 0.52 -18.43 5.93
N GLU A 186 -0.71 -18.61 5.49
CA GLU A 186 -1.90 -18.52 6.33
C GLU A 186 -2.87 -19.66 6.03
N GLY A 187 -3.29 -20.40 7.07
CA GLY A 187 -4.11 -21.59 6.89
C GLY A 187 -3.42 -22.77 6.20
N TYR A 188 -2.09 -22.77 6.14
CA TYR A 188 -1.30 -23.94 5.75
C TYR A 188 -0.74 -24.61 6.99
N THR A 189 -1.06 -25.86 7.22
CA THR A 189 -0.50 -26.69 8.29
C THR A 189 0.97 -27.04 8.01
N PRO A 190 1.74 -27.55 8.99
CA PRO A 190 3.10 -28.00 8.73
C PRO A 190 3.23 -29.04 7.60
N LYS A 191 2.18 -29.80 7.33
CA LYS A 191 2.16 -30.82 6.25
C LYS A 191 1.90 -30.23 4.87
N GLU A 192 1.40 -29.00 4.81
CA GLU A 192 1.02 -28.29 3.58
C GLU A 192 2.04 -27.21 3.19
N MET A 193 3.21 -27.20 3.85
CA MET A 193 4.23 -26.16 3.57
C MET A 193 4.88 -26.31 2.19
N ASP A 194 4.91 -27.51 1.62
CA ASP A 194 5.38 -27.73 0.24
C ASP A 194 4.36 -27.14 -0.76
N ASP A 195 3.06 -27.32 -0.52
CA ASP A 195 1.98 -26.71 -1.33
C ASP A 195 2.05 -25.18 -1.25
N TYR A 196 2.29 -24.64 -0.04
CA TYR A 196 2.51 -23.19 0.14
C TYR A 196 3.65 -22.66 -0.74
N LEU A 197 4.80 -23.35 -0.73
CA LEU A 197 5.94 -22.94 -1.56
C LEU A 197 5.66 -23.03 -3.06
N GLU A 198 4.88 -24.01 -3.49
CA GLU A 198 4.44 -24.13 -4.87
C GLU A 198 3.52 -22.95 -5.25
N ASP A 199 2.54 -22.62 -4.41
CA ASP A 199 1.67 -21.48 -4.60
C ASP A 199 2.45 -20.16 -4.62
N CYS A 200 3.47 -20.00 -3.75
CA CYS A 200 4.35 -18.82 -3.78
C CYS A 200 5.15 -18.70 -5.08
N ARG A 201 5.69 -19.80 -5.61
CA ARG A 201 6.38 -19.80 -6.92
C ARG A 201 5.42 -19.43 -8.04
N LYS A 202 4.23 -20.04 -8.06
CA LYS A 202 3.18 -19.75 -9.02
C LYS A 202 2.73 -18.29 -8.94
N GLY A 203 2.54 -17.75 -7.73
CA GLY A 203 2.22 -16.35 -7.50
C GLY A 203 3.31 -15.40 -8.00
N THR A 204 4.58 -15.73 -7.76
CA THR A 204 5.73 -14.93 -8.22
C THR A 204 5.80 -14.87 -9.74
N GLU A 205 5.72 -16.01 -10.44
CA GLU A 205 5.72 -16.03 -11.90
C GLU A 205 4.46 -15.38 -12.47
N GLY A 206 3.31 -15.55 -11.80
CA GLY A 206 2.06 -14.89 -12.12
C GLY A 206 2.17 -13.37 -12.05
N LEU A 207 2.68 -12.81 -10.97
CA LEU A 207 2.89 -11.36 -10.82
C LEU A 207 3.77 -10.81 -11.95
N PHE A 208 4.88 -11.48 -12.25
CA PHE A 208 5.81 -11.06 -13.30
C PHE A 208 5.37 -11.41 -14.73
N SER A 209 4.17 -11.94 -14.91
CA SER A 209 3.56 -12.06 -16.25
C SER A 209 2.85 -10.80 -16.70
N TYR A 210 2.63 -9.83 -15.80
CA TYR A 210 1.90 -8.57 -16.05
C TYR A 210 2.81 -7.35 -16.11
N GLU A 211 2.58 -6.46 -17.08
CA GLU A 211 3.25 -5.16 -17.11
C GLU A 211 2.63 -4.18 -16.07
N PRO A 212 3.46 -3.36 -15.40
CA PRO A 212 4.90 -3.14 -15.62
C PRO A 212 5.81 -4.06 -14.78
N PHE A 213 5.27 -4.95 -13.96
CA PHE A 213 6.06 -5.85 -13.09
C PHE A 213 6.99 -6.75 -13.89
N LYS A 214 6.55 -7.24 -15.07
CA LYS A 214 7.34 -8.07 -15.98
C LYS A 214 8.64 -7.38 -16.40
N SER A 215 8.55 -6.19 -16.96
CA SER A 215 9.71 -5.42 -17.43
C SER A 215 10.61 -4.93 -16.29
N LEU A 216 10.07 -4.84 -15.06
CA LEU A 216 10.75 -4.33 -13.89
C LEU A 216 11.02 -5.41 -12.82
N ARG A 217 10.97 -6.70 -13.20
CA ARG A 217 11.16 -7.85 -12.31
C ARG A 217 12.45 -7.75 -11.48
N ASN A 218 13.51 -7.27 -12.09
CA ASN A 218 14.82 -7.13 -11.46
C ASN A 218 14.89 -6.06 -10.35
N ARG A 219 13.77 -5.38 -10.06
CA ARG A 219 13.65 -4.39 -8.98
C ARG A 219 13.14 -5.01 -7.68
N PHE A 220 12.63 -6.24 -7.74
CA PHE A 220 11.95 -6.88 -6.63
C PHE A 220 12.80 -7.96 -5.99
N ARG A 221 12.81 -7.99 -4.65
CA ARG A 221 13.09 -9.19 -3.86
C ARG A 221 11.76 -9.78 -3.43
N ILE A 222 11.59 -11.10 -3.62
CA ILE A 222 10.43 -11.83 -3.11
C ILE A 222 10.92 -13.00 -2.28
N ILE A 223 10.43 -13.10 -1.06
CA ILE A 223 10.72 -14.20 -0.13
C ILE A 223 9.41 -14.88 0.28
N ALA A 224 9.47 -16.18 0.55
CA ALA A 224 8.40 -16.97 1.14
C ALA A 224 8.78 -17.35 2.58
N VAL A 225 8.08 -16.84 3.56
CA VAL A 225 8.36 -17.06 4.99
C VAL A 225 7.52 -18.22 5.51
N TYR A 226 8.13 -19.15 6.26
CA TYR A 226 7.46 -20.31 6.84
C TYR A 226 6.70 -19.91 8.10
N THR A 227 5.37 -19.88 8.02
CA THR A 227 4.48 -19.52 9.13
C THR A 227 3.31 -20.51 9.24
N PRO A 228 3.58 -21.80 9.56
CA PRO A 228 2.54 -22.83 9.57
C PRO A 228 1.45 -22.53 10.57
N SER A 229 0.20 -22.80 10.18
CA SER A 229 -1.00 -22.70 11.01
C SER A 229 -1.32 -24.04 11.69
N GLN A 230 -2.13 -23.99 12.74
CA GLN A 230 -2.64 -25.19 13.40
C GLN A 230 -3.70 -25.86 12.52
N ASP A 231 -4.64 -25.08 12.00
CA ASP A 231 -5.73 -25.56 11.14
C ASP A 231 -5.48 -25.16 9.67
N SER A 232 -6.05 -25.93 8.76
CA SER A 232 -6.04 -25.68 7.32
C SER A 232 -7.21 -24.77 6.94
N GLY A 233 -6.93 -23.73 6.14
CA GLY A 233 -7.91 -22.74 5.68
C GLY A 233 -8.21 -21.62 6.66
N PRO A 234 -8.85 -20.52 6.19
CA PRO A 234 -9.27 -19.38 7.01
C PRO A 234 -10.60 -19.67 7.72
N SER A 235 -11.00 -18.82 8.66
CA SER A 235 -12.35 -18.82 9.20
C SER A 235 -13.37 -18.30 8.19
N ILE A 236 -14.61 -18.86 8.22
CA ILE A 236 -15.76 -18.43 7.41
C ILE A 236 -16.96 -18.31 8.35
N PRO A 237 -17.13 -17.18 9.05
CA PRO A 237 -18.15 -17.01 10.09
C PRO A 237 -19.59 -17.25 9.58
N SER A 238 -19.92 -16.81 8.37
CA SER A 238 -21.24 -17.03 7.73
C SER A 238 -21.60 -18.51 7.56
N GLU A 239 -20.58 -19.39 7.49
CA GLU A 239 -20.74 -20.84 7.36
C GLU A 239 -20.54 -21.56 8.71
N GLY A 240 -20.29 -20.80 9.81
CA GLY A 240 -20.00 -21.36 11.14
C GLY A 240 -18.62 -22.03 11.24
N ILE A 241 -17.72 -21.77 10.31
CA ILE A 241 -16.36 -22.34 10.27
C ILE A 241 -15.40 -21.42 11.00
N TRP A 242 -14.73 -21.96 12.03
CA TRP A 242 -13.73 -21.25 12.84
C TRP A 242 -12.44 -22.07 12.91
N HIS A 243 -11.33 -21.47 12.44
CA HIS A 243 -10.02 -22.10 12.39
C HIS A 243 -9.00 -21.32 13.20
N GLU A 244 -8.12 -22.05 13.92
CA GLU A 244 -6.97 -21.50 14.61
C GLU A 244 -5.80 -21.41 13.65
N THR A 245 -5.67 -20.25 12.99
CA THR A 245 -4.59 -19.99 12.05
C THR A 245 -3.60 -18.98 12.57
N THR A 246 -2.44 -18.90 11.94
CA THR A 246 -1.32 -18.09 12.40
C THR A 246 -1.64 -16.60 12.49
N LEU A 247 -2.42 -16.08 11.54
CA LEU A 247 -2.86 -14.69 11.51
C LEU A 247 -4.34 -14.52 11.83
N GLY A 248 -5.09 -15.61 12.03
CA GLY A 248 -6.53 -15.57 12.29
C GLY A 248 -7.29 -14.89 11.16
N SER A 249 -6.94 -15.21 9.91
CA SER A 249 -7.65 -14.66 8.76
C SER A 249 -9.09 -15.15 8.70
N SER A 250 -9.97 -14.27 8.23
CA SER A 250 -11.40 -14.53 8.15
C SER A 250 -12.01 -13.90 6.91
N PHE A 251 -12.90 -14.61 6.28
CA PHE A 251 -13.90 -14.04 5.39
C PHE A 251 -14.95 -13.25 6.17
N ASP A 252 -15.93 -12.71 5.49
CA ASP A 252 -17.04 -11.94 6.07
C ASP A 252 -16.62 -10.68 6.83
N THR A 253 -15.41 -10.18 6.57
CA THR A 253 -14.94 -8.93 7.17
C THR A 253 -15.93 -7.81 6.84
N PHE A 254 -16.39 -7.11 7.88
CA PHE A 254 -17.40 -6.05 7.77
C PHE A 254 -18.75 -6.50 7.15
N GLY A 255 -19.06 -7.80 7.20
CA GLY A 255 -20.27 -8.37 6.62
C GLY A 255 -20.23 -8.57 5.11
N MET A 256 -19.06 -8.43 4.49
CA MET A 256 -18.84 -8.66 3.07
C MET A 256 -18.27 -10.06 2.82
N ASP A 257 -19.05 -10.94 2.19
CA ASP A 257 -18.77 -12.37 1.99
C ASP A 257 -17.37 -12.65 1.39
N ARG A 258 -16.96 -11.87 0.40
CA ARG A 258 -15.66 -12.05 -0.28
C ARG A 258 -14.49 -11.29 0.34
N TYR A 259 -14.72 -10.50 1.39
CA TYR A 259 -13.66 -9.70 2.00
C TYR A 259 -12.87 -10.53 3.01
N LEU A 260 -11.69 -10.97 2.57
CA LEU A 260 -10.76 -11.78 3.34
C LEU A 260 -9.69 -10.89 3.96
N THR A 261 -9.64 -10.81 5.30
CA THR A 261 -8.66 -9.98 6.02
C THR A 261 -8.16 -10.62 7.30
N THR A 262 -7.25 -9.92 7.99
CA THR A 262 -6.85 -10.19 9.37
C THR A 262 -6.77 -8.90 10.17
N LEU A 263 -7.06 -8.96 11.46
CA LEU A 263 -6.87 -7.86 12.42
C LEU A 263 -5.55 -7.97 13.19
N ARG A 264 -4.75 -9.02 12.98
CA ARG A 264 -3.52 -9.32 13.76
C ARG A 264 -2.27 -8.71 13.12
N MET A 265 -2.25 -7.40 12.90
CA MET A 265 -1.13 -6.70 12.26
C MET A 265 0.18 -6.84 13.05
N LYS A 266 0.16 -6.70 14.38
CA LYS A 266 1.35 -6.86 15.22
C LYS A 266 1.91 -8.27 15.09
N ARG A 267 1.04 -9.29 15.13
CA ARG A 267 1.44 -10.69 14.96
C ARG A 267 2.09 -10.94 13.60
N MET A 268 1.55 -10.36 12.53
CA MET A 268 2.11 -10.44 11.18
C MET A 268 3.55 -9.91 11.13
N HIS A 269 3.78 -8.74 11.70
CA HIS A 269 5.11 -8.13 11.77
C HIS A 269 6.05 -8.85 12.75
N ASP A 270 5.53 -9.52 13.80
CA ASP A 270 6.33 -10.36 14.70
C ASP A 270 6.91 -11.57 13.97
N LEU A 271 6.09 -12.21 13.12
CA LEU A 271 6.51 -13.36 12.31
C LEU A 271 7.58 -13.00 11.28
N LEU A 272 7.59 -11.77 10.81
CA LEU A 272 8.51 -11.26 9.79
C LEU A 272 9.75 -10.57 10.40
N ALA A 273 9.81 -10.41 11.73
CA ALA A 273 10.89 -9.66 12.36
C ALA A 273 12.27 -10.26 12.02
N GLY A 274 13.14 -9.43 11.42
CA GLY A 274 14.48 -9.82 10.96
C GLY A 274 14.54 -10.39 9.54
N ALA A 275 13.41 -10.61 8.87
CA ALA A 275 13.38 -10.92 7.43
C ALA A 275 13.49 -9.64 6.59
N PRO A 276 13.98 -9.73 5.35
CA PRO A 276 14.03 -8.59 4.43
C PRO A 276 12.66 -8.34 3.79
N TYR A 277 11.85 -7.47 4.36
CA TYR A 277 10.53 -7.12 3.84
C TYR A 277 10.16 -5.64 4.05
N GLU A 278 9.28 -5.17 3.21
CA GLU A 278 8.58 -3.88 3.30
C GLU A 278 7.08 -4.07 2.98
N HIS A 279 6.78 -4.81 1.90
CA HIS A 279 5.42 -5.16 1.50
C HIS A 279 5.10 -6.60 1.90
N ILE A 280 3.85 -6.85 2.29
CA ILE A 280 3.39 -8.14 2.79
C ILE A 280 2.25 -8.65 1.93
N ILE A 281 2.36 -9.90 1.50
CA ILE A 281 1.29 -10.63 0.80
C ILE A 281 1.03 -11.92 1.58
N VAL A 282 -0.17 -12.04 2.13
CA VAL A 282 -0.60 -13.21 2.87
C VAL A 282 -1.27 -14.19 1.91
N MET A 283 -0.64 -15.35 1.75
CA MET A 283 -1.08 -16.44 0.90
C MET A 283 -2.01 -17.34 1.71
N VAL A 284 -3.32 -17.28 1.46
CA VAL A 284 -4.34 -17.99 2.25
C VAL A 284 -4.75 -19.28 1.58
N ASN A 285 -4.63 -20.41 2.29
CA ASN A 285 -4.94 -21.74 1.81
C ASN A 285 -6.45 -21.96 1.68
N THR A 286 -7.06 -21.48 0.62
CA THR A 286 -8.50 -21.63 0.37
C THR A 286 -8.82 -21.52 -1.12
N ASP A 287 -9.87 -22.18 -1.55
CA ASP A 287 -10.45 -22.09 -2.89
C ASP A 287 -11.68 -21.16 -2.93
N LYS A 288 -12.18 -20.69 -1.76
CA LYS A 288 -13.22 -19.66 -1.70
C LYS A 288 -12.69 -18.35 -2.26
N TYR A 289 -13.43 -17.77 -3.23
CA TYR A 289 -13.05 -16.52 -3.87
C TYR A 289 -13.06 -15.36 -2.88
N GLY A 290 -11.97 -14.61 -2.82
CA GLY A 290 -11.85 -13.39 -2.04
C GLY A 290 -10.42 -12.90 -1.89
N GLY A 291 -10.29 -11.68 -1.43
CA GLY A 291 -9.02 -11.01 -1.19
C GLY A 291 -9.27 -9.64 -0.56
N GLY A 292 -8.19 -8.91 -0.33
CA GLY A 292 -8.20 -7.53 0.14
C GLY A 292 -6.79 -6.95 0.13
N GLY A 293 -6.63 -5.77 -0.45
CA GLY A 293 -5.35 -5.06 -0.54
C GLY A 293 -5.45 -3.66 0.05
N ILE A 294 -4.66 -3.36 1.09
CA ILE A 294 -4.64 -2.08 1.79
C ILE A 294 -3.30 -1.39 1.55
N TYR A 295 -3.33 -0.17 1.04
CA TYR A 295 -2.17 0.57 0.59
C TYR A 295 -1.08 0.69 1.67
N ASN A 296 0.15 0.23 1.34
CA ASN A 296 1.32 0.18 2.22
C ASN A 296 1.03 -0.43 3.61
N SER A 297 0.12 -1.41 3.67
CA SER A 297 -0.23 -2.12 4.89
C SER A 297 -0.15 -3.63 4.68
N MET A 298 -1.10 -4.22 3.99
CA MET A 298 -1.15 -5.66 3.74
C MET A 298 -1.92 -6.00 2.48
N ASN A 299 -1.71 -7.23 2.01
CA ASN A 299 -2.48 -7.86 0.95
C ASN A 299 -2.77 -9.30 1.37
N LEU A 300 -4.03 -9.74 1.36
CA LEU A 300 -4.44 -11.11 1.60
C LEU A 300 -5.22 -11.63 0.40
N LEU A 301 -5.00 -12.90 0.04
CA LEU A 301 -5.75 -13.51 -1.06
C LEU A 301 -5.74 -15.03 -1.00
N MET A 302 -6.79 -15.64 -1.58
CA MET A 302 -6.93 -17.07 -1.76
C MET A 302 -5.89 -17.60 -2.78
N THR A 303 -5.34 -18.80 -2.55
CA THR A 303 -4.30 -19.40 -3.41
C THR A 303 -4.80 -20.60 -4.24
N LYS A 304 -5.88 -21.25 -3.84
CA LYS A 304 -6.40 -22.46 -4.50
C LYS A 304 -7.51 -22.20 -5.52
N HIS A 305 -7.98 -20.97 -5.62
CA HIS A 305 -9.01 -20.59 -6.59
C HIS A 305 -8.43 -20.38 -8.00
N LYS A 306 -9.19 -20.68 -9.06
CA LYS A 306 -8.77 -20.53 -10.46
C LYS A 306 -8.37 -19.09 -10.86
N LYS A 307 -8.81 -18.08 -10.11
CA LYS A 307 -8.53 -16.67 -10.30
C LYS A 307 -7.41 -16.14 -9.36
N PHE A 308 -6.63 -17.05 -8.75
CA PHE A 308 -5.57 -16.70 -7.82
C PHE A 308 -4.64 -15.61 -8.35
N ILE A 309 -4.10 -15.78 -9.56
CA ILE A 309 -3.10 -14.86 -10.11
C ILE A 309 -3.72 -13.49 -10.42
N GLU A 310 -4.91 -13.47 -11.03
CA GLU A 310 -5.57 -12.21 -11.35
C GLU A 310 -5.93 -11.42 -10.08
N VAL A 311 -6.39 -12.10 -9.02
CA VAL A 311 -6.67 -11.45 -7.73
C VAL A 311 -5.36 -10.99 -7.07
N LEU A 312 -4.29 -11.80 -7.08
CA LEU A 312 -2.99 -11.38 -6.57
C LEU A 312 -2.54 -10.05 -7.19
N VAL A 313 -2.62 -9.93 -8.50
CA VAL A 313 -2.16 -8.75 -9.24
C VAL A 313 -3.10 -7.55 -9.02
N HIS A 314 -4.40 -7.77 -8.92
CA HIS A 314 -5.40 -6.75 -8.60
C HIS A 314 -5.17 -6.18 -7.20
N GLU A 315 -5.14 -7.04 -6.17
CA GLU A 315 -4.94 -6.63 -4.78
C GLU A 315 -3.56 -5.99 -4.55
N PHE A 316 -2.53 -6.43 -5.31
CA PHE A 316 -1.23 -5.79 -5.29
C PHE A 316 -1.27 -4.39 -5.95
N GLY A 317 -2.16 -4.17 -6.91
CA GLY A 317 -2.45 -2.83 -7.44
C GLY A 317 -2.93 -1.87 -6.35
N HIS A 318 -3.82 -2.32 -5.46
CA HIS A 318 -4.25 -1.55 -4.29
C HIS A 318 -3.11 -1.38 -3.28
N SER A 319 -2.57 -2.48 -2.79
CA SER A 319 -1.66 -2.46 -1.64
C SER A 319 -0.29 -1.85 -1.94
N PHE A 320 0.20 -1.94 -3.17
CA PHE A 320 1.50 -1.41 -3.58
C PHE A 320 1.42 -0.02 -4.21
N ALA A 321 0.46 0.20 -5.12
CA ALA A 321 0.41 1.42 -5.93
C ALA A 321 -0.75 2.37 -5.57
N GLY A 322 -1.57 2.03 -4.57
CA GLY A 322 -2.69 2.85 -4.12
C GLY A 322 -3.74 3.05 -5.21
N LEU A 323 -3.89 2.10 -6.13
CA LEU A 323 -4.94 2.13 -7.13
C LEU A 323 -6.30 1.92 -6.46
N ALA A 324 -7.32 2.61 -6.93
CA ALA A 324 -8.71 2.37 -6.56
C ALA A 324 -9.36 1.37 -7.52
N ASP A 325 -10.47 0.77 -7.08
CA ASP A 325 -11.35 0.02 -7.96
C ASP A 325 -11.92 0.92 -9.05
N GLU A 326 -11.92 0.42 -10.29
CA GLU A 326 -12.50 1.10 -11.45
C GLU A 326 -13.89 0.58 -11.78
N TYR A 327 -14.55 -0.12 -10.86
CA TYR A 327 -15.92 -0.57 -10.99
C TYR A 327 -16.89 0.24 -10.11
N ALA A 328 -18.16 0.17 -10.46
CA ALA A 328 -19.30 0.60 -9.66
C ALA A 328 -20.51 -0.24 -10.10
N TYR A 329 -21.19 -0.85 -9.15
CA TYR A 329 -22.35 -1.70 -9.41
C TYR A 329 -23.56 -1.18 -8.62
N GLU A 330 -24.75 -1.28 -9.22
CA GLU A 330 -26.00 -0.93 -8.54
C GLU A 330 -26.18 -1.83 -7.30
N GLY A 331 -26.49 -1.20 -6.17
CA GLY A 331 -26.68 -1.89 -4.88
C GLY A 331 -25.40 -2.25 -4.13
N GLU A 332 -24.23 -2.01 -4.70
CA GLU A 332 -22.91 -2.15 -4.05
C GLU A 332 -22.22 -0.77 -3.84
N GLU A 333 -22.98 0.32 -3.88
CA GLU A 333 -22.44 1.66 -3.67
C GLU A 333 -21.92 1.78 -2.24
N MET A 334 -20.61 1.83 -2.11
CA MET A 334 -19.95 2.18 -0.86
C MET A 334 -19.89 3.70 -0.79
N ASN A 335 -20.39 4.24 0.29
CA ASN A 335 -20.44 5.64 0.72
C ASN A 335 -20.15 6.75 -0.31
N ASP A 336 -20.86 7.87 -0.16
CA ASP A 336 -20.68 9.09 -0.94
C ASP A 336 -19.26 9.65 -0.84
N PHE A 337 -18.38 9.16 -1.72
CA PHE A 337 -17.11 9.84 -1.91
C PHE A 337 -17.37 11.31 -2.28
N PRO A 338 -16.74 12.31 -1.64
CA PRO A 338 -16.99 13.72 -1.94
C PRO A 338 -16.68 14.03 -3.40
N ARG A 339 -17.66 14.58 -4.14
CA ARG A 339 -17.51 14.91 -5.57
C ARG A 339 -16.79 16.24 -5.82
N ASP A 340 -16.60 17.03 -4.78
CA ASP A 340 -15.96 18.35 -4.77
C ASP A 340 -14.46 18.27 -4.38
N ILE A 341 -13.92 17.07 -4.25
CA ILE A 341 -12.51 16.80 -3.92
C ILE A 341 -11.94 15.75 -4.87
N GLU A 342 -10.66 15.91 -5.25
CA GLU A 342 -9.96 14.93 -6.06
C GLU A 342 -9.53 13.74 -5.21
N PRO A 343 -9.84 12.48 -5.61
CA PRO A 343 -9.36 11.28 -4.94
C PRO A 343 -7.82 11.24 -4.90
N TRP A 344 -7.24 10.71 -3.83
CA TRP A 344 -5.79 10.52 -3.79
C TRP A 344 -5.32 9.37 -4.71
N ALA A 345 -6.18 8.39 -5.00
CA ALA A 345 -5.85 7.28 -5.90
C ALA A 345 -5.58 7.79 -7.33
N PRO A 346 -4.49 7.33 -7.98
CA PRO A 346 -4.02 7.92 -9.23
C PRO A 346 -4.89 7.58 -10.46
N ASN A 347 -5.71 6.54 -10.39
CA ASN A 347 -6.46 5.97 -11.52
C ASN A 347 -7.95 6.32 -11.53
N ILE A 348 -8.43 7.17 -10.62
CA ILE A 348 -9.79 7.70 -10.62
C ILE A 348 -9.78 9.21 -10.43
N THR A 349 -10.83 9.92 -10.87
CA THR A 349 -10.94 11.37 -10.78
C THR A 349 -12.39 11.82 -10.59
N THR A 350 -12.59 12.90 -9.84
CA THR A 350 -13.83 13.67 -9.79
C THR A 350 -13.80 14.88 -10.73
N LEU A 351 -12.72 15.06 -11.47
CA LEU A 351 -12.42 16.21 -12.33
C LEU A 351 -12.15 17.53 -11.58
N THR A 352 -12.07 17.49 -10.26
CA THR A 352 -11.82 18.68 -9.43
C THR A 352 -10.38 19.19 -9.61
N ASP A 353 -9.41 18.27 -9.78
CA ASP A 353 -8.02 18.57 -10.11
C ASP A 353 -7.50 17.54 -11.13
N PHE A 354 -8.13 17.52 -12.31
CA PHE A 354 -7.79 16.54 -13.35
C PHE A 354 -6.38 16.73 -13.93
N ASP A 355 -5.80 17.91 -13.79
CA ASP A 355 -4.41 18.18 -14.22
C ASP A 355 -3.39 17.33 -13.43
N ALA A 356 -3.71 16.95 -12.19
CA ALA A 356 -2.89 16.06 -11.36
C ALA A 356 -3.06 14.55 -11.70
N LYS A 357 -3.91 14.20 -12.65
CA LYS A 357 -4.25 12.81 -13.03
C LYS A 357 -3.61 12.42 -14.37
N TRP A 358 -4.40 11.94 -15.30
CA TRP A 358 -3.91 11.45 -16.60
C TRP A 358 -4.24 12.40 -17.77
N LYS A 359 -4.56 13.65 -17.49
CA LYS A 359 -4.87 14.64 -18.54
C LYS A 359 -3.72 14.79 -19.55
N ASP A 360 -2.48 14.72 -19.08
CA ASP A 360 -1.26 14.75 -19.91
C ASP A 360 -1.10 13.55 -20.87
N MET A 361 -1.87 12.49 -20.64
CA MET A 361 -1.86 11.30 -21.50
C MET A 361 -2.96 11.31 -22.56
N LEU A 362 -3.90 12.25 -22.48
CA LEU A 362 -4.97 12.37 -23.47
C LEU A 362 -4.45 13.07 -24.72
N PRO A 363 -4.86 12.64 -25.96
CA PRO A 363 -4.59 13.40 -27.15
C PRO A 363 -5.19 14.81 -27.08
N ASP A 364 -4.47 15.83 -27.56
CA ASP A 364 -4.91 17.25 -27.55
C ASP A 364 -6.29 17.49 -28.19
N ALA A 365 -6.71 16.61 -29.10
CA ALA A 365 -7.99 16.69 -29.80
C ALA A 365 -9.16 16.04 -29.03
N VAL A 366 -8.90 15.34 -27.94
CA VAL A 366 -9.97 14.75 -27.11
C VAL A 366 -10.53 15.84 -26.24
N ALA A 367 -11.61 16.47 -26.69
CA ALA A 367 -12.46 17.26 -25.79
C ALA A 367 -12.79 16.38 -24.58
N LEU A 368 -12.76 16.95 -23.36
CA LEU A 368 -13.14 16.27 -22.10
C LEU A 368 -14.61 15.84 -22.21
N LYS A 369 -14.86 14.79 -22.98
CA LYS A 369 -16.19 14.21 -23.16
C LYS A 369 -16.27 12.97 -22.28
N VAL A 370 -17.21 13.00 -21.37
CA VAL A 370 -17.58 11.83 -20.59
C VAL A 370 -18.23 10.79 -21.50
N GLU A 371 -17.66 9.60 -21.51
CA GLU A 371 -18.20 8.48 -22.27
C GLU A 371 -18.87 7.48 -21.34
N HIS A 372 -19.99 6.93 -21.82
CA HIS A 372 -20.63 5.80 -21.17
C HIS A 372 -20.20 4.52 -21.87
N THR A 373 -19.89 3.50 -21.07
CA THR A 373 -19.48 2.20 -21.60
C THR A 373 -20.26 1.07 -20.92
N THR A 374 -20.53 0.02 -21.66
CA THR A 374 -21.15 -1.20 -21.16
C THR A 374 -20.12 -2.14 -20.54
N ASP A 375 -20.56 -3.10 -19.73
CA ASP A 375 -19.68 -4.12 -19.12
C ASP A 375 -19.06 -5.08 -20.15
N ASP A 376 -19.58 -5.11 -21.37
CA ASP A 376 -19.05 -5.91 -22.47
C ASP A 376 -17.93 -5.21 -23.25
N ASN A 377 -17.71 -3.91 -23.01
CA ASN A 377 -16.58 -3.20 -23.60
C ASN A 377 -15.29 -3.58 -22.85
N LEU A 378 -14.48 -4.42 -23.46
CA LEU A 378 -13.24 -4.97 -22.90
C LEU A 378 -11.98 -4.19 -23.34
N ASP A 379 -12.13 -3.01 -23.93
CA ASP A 379 -11.00 -2.17 -24.34
C ASP A 379 -10.23 -1.62 -23.12
N THR A 380 -8.94 -1.91 -23.07
CA THR A 380 -8.02 -1.50 -22.01
C THR A 380 -7.04 -0.41 -22.44
N ALA A 381 -7.13 0.10 -23.66
CA ALA A 381 -6.12 0.97 -24.29
C ALA A 381 -6.64 2.37 -24.60
N THR A 382 -7.91 2.52 -24.95
CA THR A 382 -8.50 3.83 -25.31
C THR A 382 -8.66 4.70 -24.08
N LEU A 383 -7.78 5.70 -23.97
CA LEU A 383 -7.81 6.68 -22.89
C LEU A 383 -8.94 7.69 -23.06
N GLY A 384 -9.64 7.99 -21.98
CA GLY A 384 -10.75 8.93 -21.93
C GLY A 384 -11.21 9.22 -20.51
N LEU A 385 -12.50 9.58 -20.38
CA LEU A 385 -13.22 9.76 -19.13
C LEU A 385 -14.47 8.89 -19.14
N TYR A 386 -14.43 7.79 -18.42
CA TYR A 386 -15.52 6.81 -18.35
C TYR A 386 -16.16 6.87 -16.98
N GLU A 387 -17.44 7.22 -16.91
CA GLU A 387 -18.16 7.35 -15.63
C GLU A 387 -18.37 5.99 -14.95
N GLY A 388 -18.31 6.00 -13.63
CA GLY A 388 -18.46 4.82 -12.77
C GLY A 388 -17.11 4.22 -12.35
N ALA A 389 -16.63 4.63 -11.17
CA ALA A 389 -15.39 4.16 -10.54
C ALA A 389 -15.40 4.41 -9.03
N GLY A 390 -14.51 3.77 -8.28
CA GLY A 390 -14.42 3.93 -6.82
C GLY A 390 -15.72 3.55 -6.12
N CYS A 391 -16.39 2.50 -6.60
CA CYS A 391 -17.72 2.06 -6.13
C CYS A 391 -18.82 3.13 -6.26
N CYS A 392 -18.62 4.17 -7.07
CA CYS A 392 -19.54 5.27 -7.30
C CYS A 392 -20.06 5.25 -8.73
N LEU A 393 -21.37 5.11 -8.92
CA LEU A 393 -22.00 5.06 -10.26
C LEU A 393 -21.86 6.39 -11.02
N LYS A 394 -21.85 7.54 -10.32
CA LYS A 394 -21.82 8.87 -10.94
C LYS A 394 -20.80 9.80 -10.29
N GLY A 395 -20.25 10.71 -11.10
CA GLY A 395 -19.36 11.78 -10.65
C GLY A 395 -17.94 11.33 -10.30
N VAL A 396 -17.60 10.06 -10.51
CA VAL A 396 -16.24 9.53 -10.44
C VAL A 396 -15.94 8.80 -11.74
N TYR A 397 -14.77 9.07 -12.29
CA TYR A 397 -14.40 8.64 -13.64
C TYR A 397 -13.13 7.80 -13.61
N ARG A 398 -13.04 6.83 -14.53
CA ARG A 398 -11.88 5.98 -14.78
C ARG A 398 -11.27 6.27 -16.15
N PRO A 399 -10.02 5.85 -16.40
CA PRO A 399 -9.28 6.23 -17.63
C PRO A 399 -9.61 5.41 -18.87
N CYS A 400 -10.12 4.19 -18.72
CA CYS A 400 -10.40 3.28 -19.84
C CYS A 400 -11.75 2.58 -19.66
N PRO A 401 -12.36 2.05 -20.74
CA PRO A 401 -13.55 1.21 -20.64
C PRO A 401 -13.35 0.03 -19.72
N ASN A 402 -12.16 -0.60 -19.80
CA ASN A 402 -11.80 -1.75 -18.98
C ASN A 402 -10.36 -1.67 -18.46
N CYS A 403 -10.10 -2.36 -17.36
CA CYS A 403 -8.80 -2.46 -16.68
C CYS A 403 -8.81 -3.65 -15.71
N MET A 404 -7.62 -4.15 -15.33
CA MET A 404 -7.45 -5.09 -14.21
C MET A 404 -8.17 -4.59 -12.93
N MET A 405 -8.15 -3.28 -12.67
CA MET A 405 -8.81 -2.68 -11.50
C MET A 405 -10.35 -2.56 -11.65
N ARG A 406 -10.91 -2.95 -12.78
CA ARG A 406 -12.35 -2.96 -13.03
C ARG A 406 -12.92 -4.38 -13.07
N THR A 407 -12.29 -5.28 -13.81
CA THR A 407 -12.78 -6.64 -14.01
C THR A 407 -11.66 -7.62 -14.33
N LEU A 408 -11.79 -8.83 -13.85
CA LEU A 408 -10.86 -9.92 -14.15
C LEU A 408 -11.21 -10.69 -15.45
N LYS A 409 -12.15 -10.19 -16.28
CA LYS A 409 -12.46 -10.78 -17.61
C LYS A 409 -11.30 -10.59 -18.57
N VAL A 410 -10.69 -9.38 -18.57
CA VAL A 410 -9.45 -9.07 -19.30
C VAL A 410 -8.44 -8.51 -18.31
N PRO A 411 -7.60 -9.35 -17.73
CA PRO A 411 -6.73 -8.97 -16.62
C PRO A 411 -5.49 -8.22 -17.12
N ILE A 412 -5.68 -7.00 -17.63
CA ILE A 412 -4.62 -6.11 -18.13
C ILE A 412 -4.77 -4.75 -17.45
N PHE A 413 -3.69 -4.22 -16.88
CA PHE A 413 -3.67 -2.84 -16.41
C PHE A 413 -3.74 -1.86 -17.58
N CYS A 414 -4.63 -0.89 -17.50
CA CYS A 414 -4.70 0.21 -18.45
C CYS A 414 -3.42 1.07 -18.43
N PRO A 415 -3.17 1.94 -19.42
CA PRO A 415 -1.96 2.76 -19.47
C PRO A 415 -1.75 3.64 -18.24
N VAL A 416 -2.83 4.18 -17.64
CA VAL A 416 -2.75 5.02 -16.42
C VAL A 416 -2.31 4.19 -15.22
N CYS A 417 -2.91 3.03 -14.99
CA CYS A 417 -2.52 2.13 -13.89
C CYS A 417 -1.07 1.66 -14.05
N ARG A 418 -0.63 1.31 -15.28
CA ARG A 418 0.78 0.97 -15.54
C ARG A 418 1.73 2.12 -15.25
N LYS A 419 1.38 3.37 -15.64
CA LYS A 419 2.17 4.57 -15.31
C LYS A 419 2.26 4.79 -13.79
N ALA A 420 1.15 4.62 -13.08
CA ALA A 420 1.10 4.77 -11.62
C ALA A 420 1.97 3.71 -10.91
N ILE A 421 1.85 2.44 -11.27
CA ILE A 421 2.68 1.35 -10.73
C ILE A 421 4.18 1.61 -11.03
N ALA A 422 4.51 1.95 -12.28
CA ALA A 422 5.89 2.23 -12.66
C ALA A 422 6.47 3.45 -11.90
N ARG A 423 5.66 4.48 -11.62
CA ARG A 423 6.05 5.62 -10.80
C ARG A 423 6.45 5.19 -9.38
N VAL A 424 5.68 4.32 -8.74
CA VAL A 424 6.01 3.79 -7.41
C VAL A 424 7.30 2.98 -7.47
N ILE A 425 7.47 2.07 -8.45
CA ILE A 425 8.69 1.27 -8.61
C ILE A 425 9.92 2.18 -8.82
N ASN A 426 9.80 3.22 -9.64
CA ASN A 426 10.90 4.14 -9.93
C ASN A 426 11.23 5.07 -8.76
N HIS A 427 10.31 5.27 -7.82
CA HIS A 427 10.55 6.04 -6.60
C HIS A 427 11.63 5.43 -5.68
N TYR A 428 11.97 4.16 -5.86
CA TYR A 428 13.07 3.47 -5.16
C TYR A 428 14.45 3.69 -5.81
N ARG A 429 14.55 4.49 -6.88
CA ARG A 429 15.81 4.82 -7.55
C ARG A 429 16.22 6.27 -7.32
N PRO A 430 17.56 6.54 -7.33
CA PRO A 430 18.08 7.90 -7.41
C PRO A 430 17.63 8.65 -8.65
#